data_d49cff89a64ae4c36c03c1550aef6cc7
#
_entry.id   d49cff89a64ae4c36c03c1550aef6cc7
#
_cell.length_a   1.000
_cell.length_b   1.000
_cell.length_c   1.000
_cell.angle_alpha   90.00
_cell.angle_beta   90.00
_cell.angle_gamma   90.00
#
_symmetry.space_group_name_H-M   'P 1'
#
loop_
_entity.id
_entity.type
_entity.pdbx_description
1 polymer ?
#
loop_
_entity_poly.entity_id
_entity_poly.type
_entity_poly.pdbx_seq_one_letter_code
_entity_poly.pdbx_strand_id
1 'polypeptide(L)'
;MFWLHGGPGSAQIPIHHAYTKDLEKEFVVVHWDQRGAGKSNHSGFQEETMSLKRFILDTHEVTQYLKKQFDREKIYLLGHSWGTLLGIHVVKQYPADYHAFISVSQVVDPASADSISWNWLQEKVQESDSPDQIKALEELGGPPFKEHERFVRFIRMVDTFGGGMDAGFGQLLWKSLGASEYTLPDYIRWFKGANRGSGPMWNETRNIDLFSTIDSLTIPMYFFTGINDYNTPYSLVRKYYRFLKAPDGKYLVTFDHSAHTPFIAEQEKFKEEVIRVKEEMEKRIP
;
A
#
# COMPACT_ATOMS: atom_id res chain seq x y z
N MET A 1 5.99 -8.03 -13.33
CA MET A 1 5.62 -6.97 -12.37
C MET A 1 5.80 -7.49 -10.95
N PHE A 2 6.50 -6.75 -10.10
CA PHE A 2 6.72 -7.11 -8.70
C PHE A 2 5.84 -6.22 -7.80
N TRP A 3 5.04 -6.84 -6.94
CA TRP A 3 4.03 -6.17 -6.11
C TRP A 3 4.44 -6.19 -4.63
N LEU A 4 4.58 -5.00 -4.04
CA LEU A 4 4.82 -4.78 -2.62
C LEU A 4 3.50 -4.53 -1.89
N HIS A 5 3.13 -5.42 -0.98
CA HIS A 5 1.88 -5.32 -0.23
C HIS A 5 1.90 -4.25 0.87
N GLY A 6 0.71 -3.90 1.36
CA GLY A 6 0.49 -2.96 2.44
C GLY A 6 0.76 -3.50 3.86
N GLY A 7 0.41 -2.72 4.84
CA GLY A 7 0.57 -3.02 6.27
C GLY A 7 1.61 -2.13 6.95
N PRO A 8 2.85 -2.58 7.27
CA PRO A 8 3.47 -3.92 7.05
C PRO A 8 2.66 -5.08 7.63
N GLY A 9 2.84 -6.27 7.04
CA GLY A 9 2.23 -7.49 7.56
C GLY A 9 0.97 -7.98 6.82
N SER A 10 0.36 -7.14 5.97
CA SER A 10 -0.88 -7.47 5.24
C SER A 10 -0.56 -8.07 3.86
N ALA A 11 -0.04 -9.30 3.85
CA ALA A 11 0.24 -10.03 2.61
C ALA A 11 -0.97 -10.07 1.67
N GLN A 12 -0.77 -9.89 0.36
CA GLN A 12 -1.85 -9.70 -0.60
C GLN A 12 -2.03 -10.85 -1.61
N ILE A 13 -1.28 -11.94 -1.51
CA ILE A 13 -1.44 -13.11 -2.40
C ILE A 13 -2.90 -13.58 -2.45
N PRO A 14 -3.59 -13.81 -1.29
CA PRO A 14 -4.99 -14.23 -1.33
C PRO A 14 -5.93 -13.20 -1.94
N ILE A 15 -5.64 -11.90 -1.74
CA ILE A 15 -6.44 -10.79 -2.28
C ILE A 15 -6.24 -10.68 -3.80
N HIS A 16 -5.00 -10.82 -4.27
CA HIS A 16 -4.68 -10.83 -5.70
C HIS A 16 -5.47 -11.90 -6.45
N HIS A 17 -5.52 -13.12 -5.93
CA HIS A 17 -6.32 -14.21 -6.52
C HIS A 17 -7.77 -13.79 -6.80
N ALA A 18 -8.37 -12.99 -5.90
CA ALA A 18 -9.77 -12.61 -5.99
C ALA A 18 -10.05 -11.37 -6.86
N TYR A 19 -9.09 -10.45 -6.97
CA TYR A 19 -9.38 -9.12 -7.52
C TYR A 19 -8.47 -8.65 -8.65
N THR A 20 -7.24 -9.16 -8.75
CA THR A 20 -6.26 -8.65 -9.71
C THR A 20 -5.63 -9.73 -10.59
N LYS A 21 -6.16 -10.96 -10.54
CA LYS A 21 -5.66 -12.11 -11.31
C LYS A 21 -5.63 -11.86 -12.83
N ASP A 22 -6.52 -11.05 -13.33
CA ASP A 22 -6.57 -10.71 -14.77
C ASP A 22 -5.31 -10.00 -15.28
N LEU A 23 -4.52 -9.38 -14.39
CA LEU A 23 -3.21 -8.83 -14.75
C LEU A 23 -2.21 -9.90 -15.22
N GLU A 24 -2.41 -11.17 -14.86
CA GLU A 24 -1.55 -12.28 -15.29
C GLU A 24 -1.65 -12.56 -16.80
N LYS A 25 -2.66 -12.01 -17.49
CA LYS A 25 -2.76 -12.08 -18.95
C LYS A 25 -1.70 -11.21 -19.65
N GLU A 26 -1.21 -10.18 -18.95
CA GLU A 26 -0.30 -9.17 -19.51
C GLU A 26 1.08 -9.16 -18.82
N PHE A 27 1.16 -9.69 -17.60
CA PHE A 27 2.37 -9.70 -16.79
C PHE A 27 2.60 -11.06 -16.14
N VAL A 28 3.86 -11.40 -15.89
CA VAL A 28 4.19 -12.27 -14.79
C VAL A 28 4.06 -11.42 -13.53
N VAL A 29 3.01 -11.66 -12.73
CA VAL A 29 2.76 -10.94 -11.48
C VAL A 29 3.40 -11.69 -10.33
N VAL A 30 4.29 -11.04 -9.61
CA VAL A 30 4.98 -11.63 -8.47
C VAL A 30 4.56 -10.91 -7.20
N HIS A 31 3.89 -11.63 -6.31
CA HIS A 31 3.62 -11.21 -4.95
C HIS A 31 4.66 -11.82 -4.00
N TRP A 32 5.04 -11.05 -3.04
CA TRP A 32 6.00 -11.46 -2.02
C TRP A 32 5.38 -11.25 -0.63
N ASP A 33 5.33 -12.30 0.16
CA ASP A 33 5.03 -12.19 1.58
C ASP A 33 6.26 -11.58 2.27
N GLN A 34 6.22 -10.28 2.49
CA GLN A 34 7.33 -9.54 3.09
C GLN A 34 7.63 -10.08 4.50
N ARG A 35 8.75 -9.67 5.05
CA ARG A 35 9.20 -10.00 6.40
C ARG A 35 8.07 -9.83 7.43
N GLY A 36 7.76 -10.89 8.19
CA GLY A 36 6.69 -10.91 9.18
C GLY A 36 5.25 -11.03 8.64
N ALA A 37 5.07 -11.16 7.31
CA ALA A 37 3.78 -11.31 6.67
C ALA A 37 3.57 -12.73 6.12
N GLY A 38 2.30 -13.16 6.00
CA GLY A 38 1.92 -14.41 5.35
C GLY A 38 2.81 -15.59 5.69
N LYS A 39 3.35 -16.28 4.68
CA LYS A 39 4.25 -17.44 4.85
C LYS A 39 5.58 -17.06 5.49
N SER A 40 6.04 -15.81 5.35
CA SER A 40 7.26 -15.32 6.00
C SER A 40 7.08 -15.06 7.51
N ASN A 41 5.86 -15.18 8.04
CA ASN A 41 5.56 -15.13 9.47
C ASN A 41 5.63 -16.53 10.09
N HIS A 42 6.84 -17.08 10.21
CA HIS A 42 7.09 -18.41 10.79
C HIS A 42 7.61 -18.34 12.23
N SER A 43 7.72 -19.47 12.90
CA SER A 43 8.10 -19.55 14.33
C SER A 43 9.51 -19.04 14.65
N GLY A 44 10.41 -19.02 13.68
CA GLY A 44 11.77 -18.48 13.82
C GLY A 44 11.91 -17.02 13.39
N PHE A 45 10.79 -16.36 13.05
CA PHE A 45 10.82 -14.95 12.67
C PHE A 45 11.13 -14.04 13.87
N GLN A 46 12.05 -13.11 13.68
CA GLN A 46 12.51 -12.17 14.71
C GLN A 46 12.05 -10.74 14.35
N GLU A 47 11.18 -10.15 15.16
CA GLU A 47 10.62 -8.82 14.93
C GLU A 47 11.71 -7.72 14.95
N GLU A 48 12.76 -7.91 15.73
CA GLU A 48 13.89 -7.00 15.85
C GLU A 48 14.64 -6.80 14.53
N THR A 49 14.41 -7.71 13.57
CA THR A 49 14.97 -7.59 12.21
C THR A 49 14.17 -6.67 11.30
N MET A 50 12.98 -6.21 11.74
CA MET A 50 12.15 -5.29 10.96
C MET A 50 12.68 -3.87 11.06
N SER A 51 13.10 -3.32 9.93
CA SER A 51 13.44 -1.91 9.75
C SER A 51 13.23 -1.53 8.28
N LEU A 52 12.93 -0.26 8.01
CA LEU A 52 12.78 0.22 6.63
C LEU A 52 14.02 -0.10 5.78
N LYS A 53 15.20 0.10 6.36
CA LYS A 53 16.46 -0.25 5.71
C LYS A 53 16.52 -1.74 5.33
N ARG A 54 16.09 -2.62 6.22
CA ARG A 54 16.11 -4.08 5.94
C ARG A 54 15.07 -4.44 4.87
N PHE A 55 13.88 -3.87 4.90
CA PHE A 55 12.87 -4.08 3.85
C PHE A 55 13.35 -3.59 2.48
N ILE A 56 14.07 -2.46 2.42
CA ILE A 56 14.68 -1.97 1.16
C ILE A 56 15.68 -2.99 0.63
N LEU A 57 16.57 -3.52 1.47
CA LEU A 57 17.53 -4.54 1.07
C LEU A 57 16.86 -5.84 0.63
N ASP A 58 15.88 -6.33 1.38
CA ASP A 58 15.11 -7.52 1.02
C ASP A 58 14.42 -7.33 -0.35
N THR A 59 13.81 -6.16 -0.57
CA THR A 59 13.17 -5.83 -1.86
C THR A 59 14.18 -5.84 -3.01
N HIS A 60 15.35 -5.27 -2.79
CA HIS A 60 16.42 -5.27 -3.80
C HIS A 60 16.93 -6.70 -4.08
N GLU A 61 17.17 -7.51 -3.06
CA GLU A 61 17.56 -8.92 -3.21
C GLU A 61 16.52 -9.71 -4.04
N VAL A 62 15.23 -9.57 -3.73
CA VAL A 62 14.14 -10.19 -4.51
C VAL A 62 14.11 -9.64 -5.94
N THR A 63 14.30 -8.34 -6.12
CA THR A 63 14.35 -7.73 -7.47
C THR A 63 15.48 -8.32 -8.31
N GLN A 64 16.70 -8.46 -7.77
CA GLN A 64 17.81 -9.07 -8.49
C GLN A 64 17.54 -10.55 -8.82
N TYR A 65 16.94 -11.29 -7.90
CA TYR A 65 16.50 -12.65 -8.14
C TYR A 65 15.50 -12.73 -9.30
N LEU A 66 14.48 -11.89 -9.32
CA LEU A 66 13.47 -11.86 -10.37
C LEU A 66 14.04 -11.47 -11.73
N LYS A 67 14.92 -10.46 -11.77
CA LYS A 67 15.62 -10.05 -13.00
C LYS A 67 16.37 -11.23 -13.60
N LYS A 68 17.11 -11.95 -12.79
CA LYS A 68 17.86 -13.16 -13.22
C LYS A 68 16.92 -14.29 -13.62
N GLN A 69 15.87 -14.56 -12.85
CA GLN A 69 14.93 -15.66 -13.09
C GLN A 69 14.18 -15.50 -14.42
N PHE A 70 13.83 -14.29 -14.78
CA PHE A 70 13.04 -13.99 -15.97
C PHE A 70 13.87 -13.40 -17.14
N ASP A 71 15.18 -13.34 -17.00
CA ASP A 71 16.10 -12.76 -17.98
C ASP A 71 15.64 -11.34 -18.40
N ARG A 72 15.54 -10.45 -17.41
CA ARG A 72 15.12 -9.05 -17.62
C ARG A 72 16.10 -8.10 -16.96
N GLU A 73 16.50 -7.04 -17.67
CA GLU A 73 17.34 -5.97 -17.13
C GLU A 73 16.57 -5.08 -16.16
N LYS A 74 15.27 -4.87 -16.42
CA LYS A 74 14.37 -4.06 -15.59
C LYS A 74 13.04 -4.76 -15.39
N ILE A 75 12.36 -4.44 -14.28
CA ILE A 75 11.01 -4.91 -13.99
C ILE A 75 10.09 -3.73 -13.65
N TYR A 76 8.77 -3.96 -13.66
CA TYR A 76 7.81 -3.00 -13.11
C TYR A 76 7.69 -3.23 -11.61
N LEU A 77 7.72 -2.14 -10.82
CA LEU A 77 7.44 -2.18 -9.39
C LEU A 77 6.05 -1.58 -9.16
N LEU A 78 5.24 -2.27 -8.36
CA LEU A 78 3.97 -1.76 -7.85
C LEU A 78 3.97 -1.85 -6.33
N GLY A 79 3.59 -0.78 -5.64
CA GLY A 79 3.42 -0.77 -4.19
C GLY A 79 2.01 -0.34 -3.81
N HIS A 80 1.45 -0.93 -2.75
CA HIS A 80 0.18 -0.51 -2.17
C HIS A 80 0.37 -0.08 -0.72
N SER A 81 -0.16 1.11 -0.33
CA SER A 81 -0.12 1.58 1.05
C SER A 81 1.32 1.60 1.62
N TRP A 82 1.64 0.86 2.70
CA TRP A 82 3.02 0.66 3.15
C TRP A 82 3.98 0.29 2.02
N GLY A 83 3.55 -0.56 1.09
CA GLY A 83 4.35 -0.94 -0.09
C GLY A 83 4.73 0.25 -0.96
N THR A 84 3.99 1.36 -0.92
CA THR A 84 4.37 2.59 -1.64
C THR A 84 5.50 3.33 -0.94
N LEU A 85 5.46 3.36 0.39
CA LEU A 85 6.53 3.95 1.19
C LEU A 85 7.83 3.17 1.00
N LEU A 86 7.76 1.84 1.05
CA LEU A 86 8.90 0.97 0.75
C LEU A 86 9.38 1.17 -0.69
N GLY A 87 8.46 1.10 -1.66
CA GLY A 87 8.77 1.18 -3.09
C GLY A 87 9.43 2.49 -3.49
N ILE A 88 8.98 3.63 -2.97
CA ILE A 88 9.57 4.93 -3.31
C ILE A 88 11.02 5.04 -2.84
N HIS A 89 11.35 4.50 -1.66
CA HIS A 89 12.74 4.42 -1.18
C HIS A 89 13.59 3.46 -2.02
N VAL A 90 13.01 2.33 -2.42
CA VAL A 90 13.69 1.35 -3.28
C VAL A 90 14.03 1.96 -4.64
N VAL A 91 13.07 2.59 -5.32
CA VAL A 91 13.32 3.18 -6.65
C VAL A 91 14.21 4.42 -6.58
N LYS A 92 14.23 5.14 -5.45
CA LYS A 92 15.20 6.22 -5.20
C LYS A 92 16.62 5.69 -5.13
N GLN A 93 16.82 4.54 -4.49
CA GLN A 93 18.15 3.94 -4.29
C GLN A 93 18.62 3.10 -5.48
N TYR A 94 17.70 2.41 -6.17
CA TYR A 94 17.99 1.47 -7.25
C TYR A 94 17.17 1.76 -8.53
N PRO A 95 17.24 2.99 -9.09
CA PRO A 95 16.38 3.37 -10.22
C PRO A 95 16.65 2.56 -11.48
N ALA A 96 17.88 2.04 -11.67
CA ALA A 96 18.26 1.26 -12.84
C ALA A 96 17.55 -0.10 -12.93
N ASP A 97 16.94 -0.58 -11.86
CA ASP A 97 16.27 -1.88 -11.81
C ASP A 97 14.82 -1.85 -12.33
N TYR A 98 14.25 -0.66 -12.54
CA TYR A 98 12.82 -0.51 -12.79
C TYR A 98 12.51 0.27 -14.06
N HIS A 99 11.48 -0.19 -14.80
CA HIS A 99 10.88 0.57 -15.91
C HIS A 99 10.07 1.75 -15.42
N ALA A 100 9.26 1.53 -14.39
CA ALA A 100 8.39 2.51 -13.75
C ALA A 100 8.02 2.05 -12.34
N PHE A 101 7.56 2.99 -11.50
CA PHE A 101 6.94 2.69 -10.23
C PHE A 101 5.47 3.10 -10.21
N ILE A 102 4.58 2.13 -9.95
CA ILE A 102 3.15 2.33 -9.75
C ILE A 102 2.87 2.36 -8.26
N SER A 103 2.49 3.52 -7.75
CA SER A 103 2.21 3.75 -6.34
C SER A 103 0.70 3.82 -6.11
N VAL A 104 0.14 2.83 -5.47
CA VAL A 104 -1.29 2.72 -5.17
C VAL A 104 -1.53 3.17 -3.73
N SER A 105 -2.26 4.27 -3.53
CA SER A 105 -2.54 4.85 -2.21
C SER A 105 -1.23 5.21 -1.47
N GLN A 106 -0.52 6.21 -2.01
CA GLN A 106 0.82 6.62 -1.56
C GLN A 106 0.84 7.13 -0.13
N VAL A 107 1.61 6.51 0.73
CA VAL A 107 1.96 7.05 2.05
C VAL A 107 2.98 8.19 1.87
N VAL A 108 2.64 9.39 2.34
CA VAL A 108 3.46 10.61 2.15
C VAL A 108 4.04 11.12 3.46
N ASP A 109 3.18 11.48 4.38
CA ASP A 109 3.48 12.01 5.70
C ASP A 109 2.37 11.55 6.65
N PRO A 110 2.61 10.53 7.46
CA PRO A 110 1.62 9.97 8.37
C PRO A 110 1.02 10.98 9.36
N ALA A 111 1.81 11.93 9.85
CA ALA A 111 1.31 12.92 10.80
C ALA A 111 0.30 13.90 10.17
N SER A 112 0.60 14.37 8.95
CA SER A 112 -0.34 15.18 8.17
C SER A 112 -1.56 14.37 7.73
N ALA A 113 -1.37 13.10 7.34
CA ALA A 113 -2.46 12.21 6.96
C ALA A 113 -3.45 12.02 8.10
N ASP A 114 -2.96 11.72 9.30
CA ASP A 114 -3.82 11.56 10.48
C ASP A 114 -4.64 12.81 10.78
N SER A 115 -4.04 13.99 10.67
CA SER A 115 -4.73 15.24 10.93
C SER A 115 -5.85 15.51 9.93
N ILE A 116 -5.61 15.23 8.64
CA ILE A 116 -6.61 15.36 7.56
C ILE A 116 -7.76 14.37 7.81
N SER A 117 -7.41 13.12 8.07
CA SER A 117 -8.37 12.03 8.25
C SER A 117 -9.18 12.20 9.53
N TRP A 118 -8.57 12.73 10.59
CA TRP A 118 -9.25 13.04 11.85
C TRP A 118 -10.33 14.11 11.64
N ASN A 119 -10.02 15.21 10.95
CA ASN A 119 -10.99 16.26 10.68
C ASN A 119 -12.17 15.73 9.88
N TRP A 120 -11.92 14.97 8.82
CA TRP A 120 -12.96 14.31 8.04
C TRP A 120 -13.80 13.33 8.89
N LEU A 121 -13.16 12.54 9.74
CA LEU A 121 -13.86 11.59 10.60
C LEU A 121 -14.77 12.29 11.60
N GLN A 122 -14.33 13.42 12.18
CA GLN A 122 -15.16 14.24 13.06
C GLN A 122 -16.44 14.71 12.33
N GLU A 123 -16.33 15.19 11.09
CA GLU A 123 -17.47 15.59 10.28
C GLU A 123 -18.42 14.40 10.04
N LYS A 124 -17.88 13.23 9.64
CA LYS A 124 -18.67 12.02 9.38
C LYS A 124 -19.38 11.48 10.62
N VAL A 125 -18.74 11.49 11.76
CA VAL A 125 -19.35 11.07 13.03
C VAL A 125 -20.48 12.02 13.43
N GLN A 126 -20.30 13.33 13.26
CA GLN A 126 -21.36 14.30 13.51
C GLN A 126 -22.55 14.12 12.56
N GLU A 127 -22.29 13.91 11.26
CA GLU A 127 -23.32 13.64 10.26
C GLU A 127 -24.12 12.34 10.55
N SER A 128 -23.51 11.36 11.21
CA SER A 128 -24.16 10.08 11.53
C SER A 128 -25.20 10.19 12.63
N ASP A 129 -25.16 11.24 13.44
CA ASP A 129 -26.01 11.50 14.61
C ASP A 129 -26.10 10.30 15.59
N SER A 130 -25.06 9.47 15.62
CA SER A 130 -24.98 8.24 16.43
C SER A 130 -24.28 8.51 17.77
N PRO A 131 -24.99 8.44 18.92
CA PRO A 131 -24.39 8.66 20.24
C PRO A 131 -23.20 7.73 20.51
N ASP A 132 -23.29 6.47 20.07
CA ASP A 132 -22.21 5.48 20.27
C ASP A 132 -20.95 5.85 19.47
N GLN A 133 -21.09 6.33 18.23
CA GLN A 133 -19.96 6.76 17.40
C GLN A 133 -19.33 8.06 17.93
N ILE A 134 -20.16 9.00 18.39
CA ILE A 134 -19.69 10.23 19.01
C ILE A 134 -18.85 9.91 20.25
N LYS A 135 -19.41 9.07 21.16
CA LYS A 135 -18.68 8.63 22.36
C LYS A 135 -17.38 7.89 22.02
N ALA A 136 -17.39 6.99 21.03
CA ALA A 136 -16.20 6.25 20.60
C ALA A 136 -15.12 7.19 20.05
N LEU A 137 -15.50 8.25 19.33
CA LEU A 137 -14.57 9.26 18.83
C LEU A 137 -13.96 10.11 19.96
N GLU A 138 -14.78 10.50 20.95
CA GLU A 138 -14.32 11.25 22.15
C GLU A 138 -13.32 10.41 22.96
N GLU A 139 -13.61 9.13 23.21
CA GLU A 139 -12.72 8.20 23.91
C GLU A 139 -11.42 7.94 23.15
N LEU A 140 -11.49 7.93 21.82
CA LEU A 140 -10.33 7.76 20.98
C LEU A 140 -9.37 8.94 21.12
N GLY A 141 -9.87 10.17 21.11
CA GLY A 141 -9.07 11.40 21.08
C GLY A 141 -8.27 11.55 19.78
N GLY A 142 -7.94 12.79 19.44
CA GLY A 142 -7.28 13.12 18.19
C GLY A 142 -5.76 12.83 18.15
N PRO A 143 -5.16 12.99 16.94
CA PRO A 143 -3.72 12.89 16.76
C PRO A 143 -2.97 13.99 17.55
N PRO A 144 -1.67 13.81 17.87
CA PRO A 144 -0.86 12.67 17.47
C PRO A 144 -1.12 11.41 18.30
N PHE A 145 -1.29 10.27 17.59
CA PHE A 145 -1.45 8.98 18.26
C PHE A 145 -0.10 8.49 18.78
N LYS A 146 0.06 8.38 20.09
CA LYS A 146 1.29 7.92 20.75
C LYS A 146 1.40 6.39 20.79
N GLU A 147 0.25 5.71 20.72
CA GLU A 147 0.13 4.26 20.87
C GLU A 147 -0.42 3.64 19.60
N HIS A 148 0.22 2.55 19.16
CA HIS A 148 -0.19 1.82 17.97
C HIS A 148 -1.65 1.34 18.03
N GLU A 149 -2.11 0.88 19.19
CA GLU A 149 -3.50 0.41 19.37
C GLU A 149 -4.53 1.53 19.15
N ARG A 150 -4.24 2.76 19.59
CA ARG A 150 -5.12 3.91 19.34
C ARG A 150 -5.19 4.23 17.84
N PHE A 151 -4.06 4.22 17.17
CA PHE A 151 -4.03 4.39 15.72
C PHE A 151 -4.82 3.30 15.00
N VAL A 152 -4.70 2.02 15.39
CA VAL A 152 -5.49 0.93 14.80
C VAL A 152 -7.00 1.15 15.02
N ARG A 153 -7.41 1.62 16.18
CA ARG A 153 -8.83 1.98 16.44
C ARG A 153 -9.26 3.14 15.54
N PHE A 154 -8.42 4.15 15.37
CA PHE A 154 -8.68 5.27 14.47
C PHE A 154 -8.90 4.80 13.03
N ILE A 155 -8.00 4.00 12.47
CA ILE A 155 -8.12 3.47 11.10
C ILE A 155 -9.39 2.63 10.93
N ARG A 156 -9.76 1.82 11.94
CA ARG A 156 -11.02 1.07 11.91
C ARG A 156 -12.25 1.98 11.88
N MET A 157 -12.20 3.12 12.55
CA MET A 157 -13.30 4.10 12.45
C MET A 157 -13.33 4.74 11.06
N VAL A 158 -12.18 5.09 10.49
CA VAL A 158 -12.09 5.57 9.09
C VAL A 158 -12.68 4.54 8.12
N ASP A 159 -12.35 3.25 8.28
CA ASP A 159 -12.93 2.16 7.48
C ASP A 159 -14.46 2.08 7.65
N THR A 160 -14.98 2.24 8.85
CA THR A 160 -16.43 2.19 9.15
C THR A 160 -17.21 3.27 8.40
N PHE A 161 -16.62 4.44 8.19
CA PHE A 161 -17.21 5.55 7.46
C PHE A 161 -16.86 5.58 5.96
N GLY A 162 -16.21 4.53 5.44
CA GLY A 162 -15.90 4.37 4.01
C GLY A 162 -14.68 5.12 3.51
N GLY A 163 -13.83 5.61 4.42
CA GLY A 163 -12.57 6.30 4.06
C GLY A 163 -11.35 5.38 3.95
N GLY A 164 -11.53 4.08 4.14
CA GLY A 164 -10.45 3.09 4.15
C GLY A 164 -10.63 1.97 3.13
N MET A 165 -10.67 0.72 3.59
CA MET A 165 -10.79 -0.44 2.70
C MET A 165 -12.12 -0.43 1.94
N ASP A 166 -12.06 -0.68 0.60
CA ASP A 166 -13.26 -0.72 -0.27
C ASP A 166 -14.06 -2.02 -0.17
N ALA A 167 -13.68 -2.92 0.70
CA ALA A 167 -14.44 -4.14 0.99
C ALA A 167 -14.34 -4.49 2.47
N GLY A 168 -15.45 -4.93 3.05
CA GLY A 168 -15.50 -5.40 4.43
C GLY A 168 -14.64 -6.65 4.65
N PHE A 169 -14.08 -6.79 5.85
CA PHE A 169 -13.19 -7.90 6.21
C PHE A 169 -13.78 -9.28 5.90
N GLY A 170 -15.07 -9.51 6.18
CA GLY A 170 -15.74 -10.78 5.89
C GLY A 170 -15.77 -11.12 4.40
N GLN A 171 -16.02 -10.13 3.55
CA GLN A 171 -15.99 -10.28 2.08
C GLN A 171 -14.58 -10.58 1.57
N LEU A 172 -13.57 -9.87 2.09
CA LEU A 172 -12.16 -10.10 1.76
C LEU A 172 -11.76 -11.53 2.14
N LEU A 173 -12.05 -11.94 3.37
CA LEU A 173 -11.72 -13.28 3.85
C LEU A 173 -12.38 -14.35 2.99
N TRP A 174 -13.69 -14.25 2.73
CA TRP A 174 -14.42 -15.24 1.94
C TRP A 174 -13.85 -15.41 0.53
N LYS A 175 -13.62 -14.30 -0.18
CA LYS A 175 -13.05 -14.32 -1.53
C LYS A 175 -11.59 -14.81 -1.56
N SER A 176 -10.84 -14.55 -0.50
CA SER A 176 -9.43 -14.93 -0.40
C SER A 176 -9.22 -16.43 -0.13
N LEU A 177 -10.22 -17.14 0.41
CA LEU A 177 -10.11 -18.58 0.72
C LEU A 177 -9.90 -19.49 -0.51
N GLY A 178 -10.09 -18.97 -1.73
CA GLY A 178 -9.87 -19.70 -2.98
C GLY A 178 -8.44 -19.69 -3.50
N ALA A 179 -7.51 -18.99 -2.85
CA ALA A 179 -6.13 -18.88 -3.32
C ALA A 179 -5.39 -20.21 -3.19
N SER A 180 -4.99 -20.80 -4.32
CA SER A 180 -4.26 -22.09 -4.38
C SER A 180 -2.85 -22.01 -3.79
N GLU A 181 -2.31 -20.81 -3.69
CA GLU A 181 -0.97 -20.51 -3.18
C GLU A 181 -0.87 -20.66 -1.66
N TYR A 182 -2.02 -20.63 -0.94
CA TYR A 182 -2.06 -20.72 0.51
C TYR A 182 -2.70 -22.01 0.99
N THR A 183 -2.02 -22.65 1.94
CA THR A 183 -2.59 -23.75 2.74
C THR A 183 -3.32 -23.20 3.96
N LEU A 184 -4.11 -24.02 4.65
CA LEU A 184 -4.80 -23.61 5.89
C LEU A 184 -3.85 -23.05 6.97
N PRO A 185 -2.68 -23.65 7.25
CA PRO A 185 -1.68 -23.03 8.13
C PRO A 185 -1.17 -21.68 7.65
N ASP A 186 -1.09 -21.43 6.32
CA ASP A 186 -0.66 -20.16 5.76
C ASP A 186 -1.70 -19.06 5.99
N TYR A 187 -2.99 -19.37 5.92
CA TYR A 187 -4.05 -18.44 6.29
C TYR A 187 -3.97 -18.03 7.77
N ILE A 188 -3.63 -18.96 8.66
CA ILE A 188 -3.42 -18.65 10.09
C ILE A 188 -2.23 -17.68 10.24
N ARG A 189 -1.13 -17.91 9.51
CA ARG A 189 0.04 -17.02 9.51
C ARG A 189 -0.30 -15.67 8.93
N TRP A 190 -1.06 -15.64 7.83
CA TRP A 190 -1.56 -14.42 7.18
C TRP A 190 -2.35 -13.56 8.15
N PHE A 191 -3.32 -14.14 8.84
CA PHE A 191 -4.12 -13.44 9.84
C PHE A 191 -3.27 -12.92 11.01
N LYS A 192 -2.33 -13.73 11.52
CA LYS A 192 -1.40 -13.29 12.57
C LYS A 192 -0.49 -12.15 12.11
N GLY A 193 0.01 -12.19 10.88
CA GLY A 193 0.83 -11.13 10.30
C GLY A 193 0.05 -9.84 10.14
N ALA A 194 -1.18 -9.90 9.61
CA ALA A 194 -2.07 -8.76 9.46
C ALA A 194 -2.43 -8.11 10.81
N ASN A 195 -2.68 -8.92 11.86
CA ASN A 195 -2.96 -8.40 13.20
C ASN A 195 -1.72 -7.79 13.89
N ARG A 196 -0.52 -8.34 13.65
CA ARG A 196 0.74 -7.72 14.08
C ARG A 196 0.91 -6.37 13.39
N GLY A 197 0.60 -6.32 12.10
CA GLY A 197 0.53 -5.13 11.28
C GLY A 197 1.77 -4.26 11.37
N SER A 198 1.54 -2.97 11.49
CA SER A 198 2.60 -1.96 11.57
C SER A 198 3.24 -1.82 12.96
N GLY A 199 2.79 -2.60 13.98
CA GLY A 199 3.27 -2.46 15.36
C GLY A 199 4.78 -2.44 15.51
N PRO A 200 5.54 -3.44 15.01
CA PRO A 200 7.00 -3.47 15.10
C PRO A 200 7.69 -2.30 14.39
N MET A 201 7.07 -1.76 13.35
CA MET A 201 7.59 -0.64 12.56
C MET A 201 7.00 0.71 12.95
N TRP A 202 6.15 0.75 13.98
CA TRP A 202 5.36 1.92 14.36
C TRP A 202 6.18 3.19 14.52
N ASN A 203 7.21 3.14 15.36
CA ASN A 203 8.04 4.30 15.67
C ASN A 203 8.83 4.80 14.46
N GLU A 204 9.25 3.91 13.58
CA GLU A 204 10.00 4.26 12.38
C GLU A 204 9.11 4.88 11.32
N THR A 205 7.95 4.26 11.05
CA THR A 205 7.04 4.71 9.99
C THR A 205 6.32 6.02 10.31
N ARG A 206 6.03 6.29 11.58
CA ARG A 206 5.31 7.51 12.01
C ARG A 206 6.10 8.81 11.82
N ASN A 207 7.44 8.72 11.78
CA ASN A 207 8.32 9.87 11.65
C ASN A 207 8.76 10.14 10.21
N ILE A 208 8.20 9.44 9.23
CA ILE A 208 8.54 9.64 7.82
C ILE A 208 7.79 10.84 7.28
N ASP A 209 8.53 11.70 6.58
CA ASP A 209 8.01 12.79 5.77
C ASP A 209 8.72 12.78 4.42
N LEU A 210 7.98 12.40 3.36
CA LEU A 210 8.53 12.35 2.01
C LEU A 210 8.82 13.73 1.43
N PHE A 211 8.19 14.79 1.92
CA PHE A 211 8.52 16.15 1.49
C PHE A 211 9.94 16.55 1.87
N SER A 212 10.44 16.03 3.00
CA SER A 212 11.80 16.31 3.48
C SER A 212 12.85 15.32 2.97
N THR A 213 12.45 14.10 2.56
CA THR A 213 13.38 13.01 2.28
C THR A 213 13.49 12.64 0.80
N ILE A 214 12.41 12.80 0.01
CA ILE A 214 12.37 12.43 -1.41
C ILE A 214 11.69 13.52 -2.23
N ASP A 215 12.49 14.44 -2.76
CA ASP A 215 12.05 15.54 -3.63
C ASP A 215 12.11 15.22 -5.12
N SER A 216 12.82 14.15 -5.50
CA SER A 216 13.06 13.79 -6.90
C SER A 216 13.26 12.30 -7.13
N LEU A 217 12.79 11.80 -8.27
CA LEU A 217 13.00 10.45 -8.78
C LEU A 217 13.43 10.49 -10.25
N THR A 218 14.24 9.53 -10.67
CA THR A 218 14.78 9.43 -12.04
C THR A 218 14.18 8.28 -12.83
N ILE A 219 12.97 7.86 -12.47
CA ILE A 219 12.17 6.89 -13.23
C ILE A 219 10.73 7.40 -13.35
N PRO A 220 9.96 6.94 -14.33
CA PRO A 220 8.54 7.27 -14.43
C PRO A 220 7.77 6.84 -13.18
N MET A 221 6.94 7.76 -12.66
CA MET A 221 6.16 7.57 -11.44
C MET A 221 4.67 7.72 -11.71
N TYR A 222 3.88 6.72 -11.32
CA TYR A 222 2.43 6.71 -11.48
C TYR A 222 1.78 6.64 -10.10
N PHE A 223 1.00 7.66 -9.75
CA PHE A 223 0.21 7.71 -8.52
C PHE A 223 -1.21 7.26 -8.82
N PHE A 224 -1.63 6.15 -8.28
CA PHE A 224 -2.99 5.64 -8.34
C PHE A 224 -3.66 5.88 -6.98
N THR A 225 -4.75 6.63 -6.93
CA THR A 225 -5.35 7.04 -5.66
C THR A 225 -6.85 7.13 -5.76
N GLY A 226 -7.56 6.56 -4.79
CA GLY A 226 -8.99 6.77 -4.60
C GLY A 226 -9.25 8.19 -4.07
N ILE A 227 -10.29 8.86 -4.59
CA ILE A 227 -10.62 10.22 -4.12
C ILE A 227 -11.21 10.23 -2.72
N ASN A 228 -11.75 9.07 -2.26
CA ASN A 228 -12.33 8.88 -0.94
C ASN A 228 -11.34 8.25 0.06
N ASP A 229 -10.04 8.15 -0.31
CA ASP A 229 -9.03 7.58 0.56
C ASP A 229 -8.67 8.55 1.69
N TYR A 230 -8.94 8.12 2.93
CA TYR A 230 -8.56 8.79 4.17
C TYR A 230 -7.59 7.95 5.03
N ASN A 231 -7.12 6.82 4.56
CA ASN A 231 -5.93 6.15 5.10
C ASN A 231 -4.64 6.82 4.58
N THR A 232 -4.65 7.16 3.28
CA THR A 232 -3.62 7.97 2.62
C THR A 232 -4.31 9.10 1.84
N PRO A 233 -4.69 10.21 2.50
CA PRO A 233 -5.60 11.19 1.95
C PRO A 233 -5.23 11.70 0.57
N TYR A 234 -6.17 11.61 -0.38
CA TYR A 234 -6.01 12.07 -1.76
C TYR A 234 -5.42 13.49 -1.85
N SER A 235 -5.88 14.40 -0.99
CA SER A 235 -5.41 15.78 -0.95
C SER A 235 -3.90 15.86 -0.67
N LEU A 236 -3.39 15.00 0.22
CA LEU A 236 -1.97 14.91 0.57
C LEU A 236 -1.15 14.27 -0.55
N VAL A 237 -1.65 13.18 -1.15
CA VAL A 237 -1.03 12.53 -2.31
C VAL A 237 -0.92 13.52 -3.47
N ARG A 238 -1.98 14.26 -3.77
CA ARG A 238 -2.00 15.30 -4.81
C ARG A 238 -1.01 16.44 -4.51
N LYS A 239 -0.85 16.83 -3.24
CA LYS A 239 0.15 17.83 -2.82
C LYS A 239 1.56 17.31 -3.09
N TYR A 240 1.85 16.06 -2.71
CA TYR A 240 3.15 15.43 -2.95
C TYR A 240 3.41 15.21 -4.44
N TYR A 241 2.42 14.77 -5.23
CA TYR A 241 2.52 14.69 -6.68
C TYR A 241 2.98 16.01 -7.31
N ARG A 242 2.46 17.15 -6.84
CA ARG A 242 2.87 18.47 -7.35
C ARG A 242 4.30 18.82 -6.95
N PHE A 243 4.70 18.46 -5.76
CA PHE A 243 6.02 18.72 -5.18
C PHE A 243 7.13 17.89 -5.81
N LEU A 244 6.92 16.59 -5.98
CA LEU A 244 7.93 15.65 -6.46
C LEU A 244 8.41 16.03 -7.86
N LYS A 245 9.72 16.06 -8.08
CA LYS A 245 10.35 16.21 -9.39
C LYS A 245 10.61 14.83 -9.98
N ALA A 246 10.05 14.54 -11.16
CA ALA A 246 10.28 13.29 -11.89
C ALA A 246 10.42 13.62 -13.39
N PRO A 247 11.65 13.95 -13.86
CA PRO A 247 11.88 14.38 -15.23
C PRO A 247 11.50 13.33 -16.27
N ASP A 248 11.57 12.05 -15.93
CA ASP A 248 11.17 10.94 -16.81
C ASP A 248 9.65 10.74 -16.88
N GLY A 249 8.90 11.53 -16.14
CA GLY A 249 7.44 11.57 -16.15
C GLY A 249 6.83 11.25 -14.80
N LYS A 250 5.73 11.93 -14.47
CA LYS A 250 4.87 11.61 -13.33
C LYS A 250 3.41 11.78 -13.73
N TYR A 251 2.57 10.87 -13.26
CA TYR A 251 1.18 10.78 -13.65
C TYR A 251 0.32 10.55 -12.42
N LEU A 252 -0.85 11.20 -12.37
CA LEU A 252 -1.84 11.05 -11.31
C LEU A 252 -3.10 10.43 -11.91
N VAL A 253 -3.44 9.23 -11.48
CA VAL A 253 -4.64 8.50 -11.87
C VAL A 253 -5.57 8.46 -10.66
N THR A 254 -6.75 9.04 -10.80
CA THR A 254 -7.77 9.05 -9.73
C THR A 254 -8.80 7.96 -9.94
N PHE A 255 -9.32 7.41 -8.86
CA PHE A 255 -10.39 6.42 -8.83
C PHE A 255 -11.56 7.03 -8.06
N ASP A 256 -12.62 7.37 -8.79
CA ASP A 256 -13.68 8.26 -8.31
C ASP A 256 -14.67 7.55 -7.35
N HIS A 257 -14.70 6.23 -7.39
CA HIS A 257 -15.57 5.40 -6.55
C HIS A 257 -14.79 4.54 -5.56
N SER A 258 -13.50 4.85 -5.36
CA SER A 258 -12.62 4.10 -4.47
C SER A 258 -12.12 4.96 -3.31
N ALA A 259 -11.87 4.27 -2.19
CA ALA A 259 -11.05 4.75 -1.10
C ALA A 259 -9.62 4.17 -1.23
N HIS A 260 -9.19 3.34 -0.28
CA HIS A 260 -7.79 2.91 -0.13
C HIS A 260 -7.37 1.77 -1.07
N THR A 261 -8.33 1.06 -1.71
CA THR A 261 -8.05 -0.15 -2.49
C THR A 261 -8.69 -0.11 -3.89
N PRO A 262 -8.20 0.78 -4.79
CA PRO A 262 -8.75 0.91 -6.15
C PRO A 262 -8.83 -0.40 -6.94
N PHE A 263 -7.88 -1.32 -6.71
CA PHE A 263 -7.89 -2.65 -7.30
C PHE A 263 -9.02 -3.57 -6.80
N ILE A 264 -9.77 -3.15 -5.76
CA ILE A 264 -10.97 -3.84 -5.27
C ILE A 264 -12.24 -3.15 -5.77
N ALA A 265 -12.31 -1.82 -5.66
CA ALA A 265 -13.51 -1.05 -5.99
C ALA A 265 -13.70 -0.87 -7.49
N GLU A 266 -12.65 -0.53 -8.22
CA GLU A 266 -12.68 -0.18 -9.64
C GLU A 266 -11.72 -1.08 -10.45
N GLN A 267 -11.93 -2.41 -10.38
CA GLN A 267 -11.00 -3.44 -10.89
C GLN A 267 -10.66 -3.26 -12.36
N GLU A 268 -11.67 -3.01 -13.22
CA GLU A 268 -11.45 -2.86 -14.67
C GLU A 268 -10.60 -1.62 -14.96
N LYS A 269 -10.95 -0.48 -14.41
CA LYS A 269 -10.16 0.75 -14.56
C LYS A 269 -8.74 0.57 -14.03
N PHE A 270 -8.60 -0.08 -12.87
CA PHE A 270 -7.28 -0.36 -12.30
C PHE A 270 -6.42 -1.21 -13.26
N LYS A 271 -7.00 -2.27 -13.81
CA LYS A 271 -6.34 -3.15 -14.78
C LYS A 271 -5.93 -2.37 -16.04
N GLU A 272 -6.86 -1.62 -16.64
CA GLU A 272 -6.61 -0.82 -17.83
C GLU A 272 -5.47 0.17 -17.64
N GLU A 273 -5.46 0.88 -16.50
CA GLU A 273 -4.41 1.84 -16.18
C GLU A 273 -3.05 1.18 -15.93
N VAL A 274 -2.99 0.00 -15.31
CA VAL A 274 -1.74 -0.76 -15.18
C VAL A 274 -1.22 -1.24 -16.54
N ILE A 275 -2.09 -1.69 -17.43
CA ILE A 275 -1.72 -2.08 -18.80
C ILE A 275 -1.23 -0.86 -19.58
N ARG A 276 -1.89 0.28 -19.44
CA ARG A 276 -1.47 1.54 -20.08
C ARG A 276 -0.05 1.93 -19.67
N VAL A 277 0.31 1.76 -18.39
CA VAL A 277 1.70 2.00 -17.94
C VAL A 277 2.69 1.12 -18.71
N LYS A 278 2.39 -0.17 -18.89
CA LYS A 278 3.23 -1.10 -19.68
C LYS A 278 3.40 -0.59 -21.12
N GLU A 279 2.30 -0.28 -21.80
CA GLU A 279 2.32 0.19 -23.19
C GLU A 279 3.11 1.50 -23.36
N GLU A 280 2.97 2.43 -22.42
CA GLU A 280 3.74 3.68 -22.43
C GLU A 280 5.23 3.45 -22.26
N MET A 281 5.63 2.50 -21.41
CA MET A 281 7.04 2.17 -21.21
C MET A 281 7.62 1.40 -22.39
N GLU A 282 6.87 0.49 -23.00
CA GLU A 282 7.30 -0.24 -24.20
C GLU A 282 7.58 0.71 -25.40
N LYS A 283 6.78 1.76 -25.55
CA LYS A 283 7.01 2.80 -26.58
C LYS A 283 8.29 3.64 -26.37
N ARG A 284 8.87 3.60 -25.17
CA ARG A 284 10.12 4.32 -24.82
C ARG A 284 11.37 3.47 -25.01
N ILE A 285 11.19 2.16 -25.21
CA ILE A 285 12.30 1.25 -25.52
C ILE A 285 12.58 1.39 -27.02
N PRO A 286 13.81 1.77 -27.43
CA PRO A 286 14.15 2.00 -28.82
C PRO A 286 14.09 0.72 -29.66
#